data_26be30748a82b99583e7c42739757048
#
_entry.id   26be30748a82b99583e7c42739757048
#
_cell.length_a   1.000
_cell.length_b   1.000
_cell.length_c   1.000
_cell.angle_alpha   90.00
_cell.angle_beta   90.00
_cell.angle_gamma   90.00
#
_symmetry.space_group_name_H-M   'P 1'
#
loop_
_entity.id
_entity.type
_entity.pdbx_description
1 polymer ?
#
loop_
_entity_poly.entity_id
_entity_poly.type
_entity_poly.pdbx_seq_one_letter_code
_entity_poly.pdbx_strand_id
1 'polypeptide(L)'
;MKFNFHLGFIILLVVGYSLYGQCDSLYSYYDNIPPNMTILAGDSCFYDRDIEVLDSLISINDLEYNSPLELGTQTWLNGRIRFLVAGNYGNSSGVNDTIYILPDNIGYWDALASLYLEWNRISTLPNSFSDMTNLQSVYLNNNILQSLSTGFGNLSNLFLLDLGYNELDSLPESICNLSGITYLWLFNNNLASLPECFCDLDLDWDNSDIGGYPYFAIGGNQLCENLPICVSESENLELSLDQFYYSFPVLAPQDCGQISVEKDYVPDSYLVSNPFPNPFNPETSIKFSILNDSEMTILIVNALGKEVQSIAKNKFYKKGTHKIFWNAKGHSSGIYFILFNNGINVDLKKLILMK
;
A
#
# COMPACT_ATOMS: atom_id res chain seq x y z
N MET A 1 -57.51 -31.55 -67.47
CA MET A 1 -56.93 -31.94 -66.18
C MET A 1 -55.89 -30.92 -65.77
N LYS A 2 -56.20 -30.05 -64.83
CA LYS A 2 -55.26 -29.06 -64.26
C LYS A 2 -54.94 -29.50 -62.84
N PHE A 3 -53.70 -29.87 -62.56
CA PHE A 3 -53.20 -30.13 -61.20
C PHE A 3 -52.73 -28.83 -60.60
N ASN A 4 -53.38 -28.37 -59.53
CA ASN A 4 -52.89 -27.30 -58.69
C ASN A 4 -52.03 -27.90 -57.58
N PHE A 5 -50.72 -27.55 -57.59
CA PHE A 5 -49.83 -27.79 -56.45
C PHE A 5 -49.97 -26.61 -55.50
N HIS A 6 -50.51 -26.84 -54.31
CA HIS A 6 -50.36 -25.90 -53.19
C HIS A 6 -49.05 -26.18 -52.49
N LEU A 7 -48.12 -25.28 -52.62
CA LEU A 7 -46.90 -25.25 -51.84
C LEU A 7 -47.21 -24.60 -50.48
N GLY A 8 -47.38 -25.41 -49.44
CA GLY A 8 -47.48 -24.90 -48.08
C GLY A 8 -46.12 -24.48 -47.56
N PHE A 9 -45.92 -23.18 -47.40
CA PHE A 9 -44.74 -22.64 -46.67
C PHE A 9 -44.94 -22.91 -45.18
N ILE A 10 -44.20 -23.89 -44.62
CA ILE A 10 -44.04 -24.03 -43.19
C ILE A 10 -43.00 -23.01 -42.78
N ILE A 11 -43.44 -21.90 -42.19
CA ILE A 11 -42.55 -20.95 -41.48
C ILE A 11 -42.19 -21.62 -40.15
N LEU A 12 -41.00 -22.24 -40.08
CA LEU A 12 -40.37 -22.58 -38.80
C LEU A 12 -40.02 -21.29 -38.10
N LEU A 13 -40.85 -20.84 -37.17
CA LEU A 13 -40.46 -19.87 -36.14
C LEU A 13 -39.43 -20.55 -35.24
N VAL A 14 -38.17 -20.39 -35.57
CA VAL A 14 -37.08 -20.62 -34.62
C VAL A 14 -37.20 -19.51 -33.58
N VAL A 15 -37.96 -19.78 -32.51
CA VAL A 15 -37.87 -18.98 -31.31
C VAL A 15 -36.47 -19.21 -30.76
N GLY A 16 -35.55 -18.31 -31.07
CA GLY A 16 -34.28 -18.26 -30.41
C GLY A 16 -34.49 -18.00 -28.92
N TYR A 17 -34.58 -19.07 -28.15
CA TYR A 17 -34.34 -18.95 -26.72
C TYR A 17 -32.88 -18.52 -26.60
N SER A 18 -32.69 -17.24 -26.33
CA SER A 18 -31.40 -16.74 -25.81
C SER A 18 -31.18 -17.54 -24.52
N LEU A 19 -30.28 -18.51 -24.54
CA LEU A 19 -29.83 -19.22 -23.36
C LEU A 19 -29.01 -18.19 -22.54
N TYR A 20 -29.71 -17.31 -21.84
CA TYR A 20 -29.10 -16.48 -20.80
C TYR A 20 -28.69 -17.43 -19.68
N GLY A 21 -27.36 -17.47 -19.39
CA GLY A 21 -26.85 -17.99 -18.16
C GLY A 21 -26.34 -19.43 -18.15
N GLN A 22 -25.92 -19.99 -19.28
CA GLN A 22 -25.17 -21.25 -19.25
C GLN A 22 -23.66 -20.96 -19.41
N CYS A 23 -22.98 -20.89 -18.27
CA CYS A 23 -21.53 -20.85 -18.24
C CYS A 23 -20.95 -22.23 -18.56
N ASP A 24 -19.70 -22.27 -19.00
CA ASP A 24 -18.92 -23.50 -19.08
C ASP A 24 -18.79 -24.16 -17.70
N SER A 25 -18.54 -25.46 -17.66
CA SER A 25 -18.27 -26.15 -16.40
C SER A 25 -17.11 -25.45 -15.66
N LEU A 26 -17.21 -25.27 -14.34
CA LEU A 26 -16.29 -24.53 -13.46
C LEU A 26 -16.45 -23.00 -13.50
N TYR A 27 -17.50 -22.49 -14.13
CA TYR A 27 -17.83 -21.06 -14.13
C TYR A 27 -19.27 -20.85 -13.67
N SER A 28 -19.46 -19.90 -12.79
CA SER A 28 -20.78 -19.48 -12.30
C SER A 28 -21.20 -18.14 -12.90
N TYR A 29 -22.49 -18.05 -13.26
CA TYR A 29 -23.08 -16.84 -13.80
C TYR A 29 -23.57 -15.90 -12.70
N TYR A 30 -23.24 -14.62 -12.84
CA TYR A 30 -23.69 -13.55 -11.96
C TYR A 30 -24.44 -12.49 -12.78
N ASP A 31 -25.68 -12.22 -12.46
CA ASP A 31 -26.53 -11.23 -13.14
C ASP A 31 -26.34 -9.81 -12.62
N ASN A 32 -25.88 -9.67 -11.38
CA ASN A 32 -25.57 -8.38 -10.75
C ASN A 32 -24.07 -8.14 -10.70
N ILE A 33 -23.57 -7.25 -11.56
CA ILE A 33 -22.18 -6.83 -11.57
C ILE A 33 -22.06 -5.51 -10.79
N PRO A 34 -21.32 -5.51 -9.67
CA PRO A 34 -21.14 -4.30 -8.86
C PRO A 34 -20.34 -3.21 -9.59
N PRO A 35 -20.55 -1.91 -9.26
CA PRO A 35 -19.89 -0.79 -9.94
C PRO A 35 -18.36 -0.72 -9.69
N ASN A 36 -17.86 -1.38 -8.66
CA ASN A 36 -16.44 -1.53 -8.32
C ASN A 36 -15.72 -2.58 -9.17
N MET A 37 -16.40 -3.22 -10.09
CA MET A 37 -15.88 -4.30 -10.90
C MET A 37 -15.80 -3.91 -12.38
N THR A 38 -14.71 -4.32 -13.05
CA THR A 38 -14.47 -4.12 -14.47
C THR A 38 -14.28 -5.46 -15.17
N ILE A 39 -15.04 -5.72 -16.22
CA ILE A 39 -14.86 -6.87 -17.11
C ILE A 39 -14.19 -6.36 -18.39
N LEU A 40 -12.94 -6.75 -18.61
CA LEU A 40 -12.16 -6.36 -19.80
C LEU A 40 -12.57 -7.14 -21.04
N ALA A 41 -12.86 -8.43 -20.88
CA ALA A 41 -13.38 -9.30 -21.93
C ALA A 41 -14.08 -10.51 -21.28
N GLY A 42 -14.97 -11.17 -22.04
CA GLY A 42 -15.84 -12.25 -21.57
C GLY A 42 -17.23 -11.73 -21.25
N ASP A 43 -17.97 -12.53 -20.52
CA ASP A 43 -19.33 -12.25 -20.05
C ASP A 43 -19.39 -12.29 -18.52
N SER A 44 -20.59 -12.44 -17.95
CA SER A 44 -20.80 -12.53 -16.51
C SER A 44 -20.58 -13.96 -15.94
N CYS A 45 -19.78 -14.78 -16.58
CA CYS A 45 -19.36 -16.09 -16.09
C CYS A 45 -17.97 -16.00 -15.47
N PHE A 46 -17.88 -16.29 -14.16
CA PHE A 46 -16.63 -16.18 -13.40
C PHE A 46 -16.19 -17.55 -12.92
N TYR A 47 -14.88 -17.77 -12.91
CA TYR A 47 -14.27 -19.04 -12.51
C TYR A 47 -14.52 -19.34 -11.04
N ASP A 48 -15.11 -20.51 -10.76
CA ASP A 48 -15.60 -20.87 -9.43
C ASP A 48 -14.51 -20.81 -8.37
N ARG A 49 -13.26 -21.21 -8.69
CA ARG A 49 -12.16 -21.13 -7.73
C ARG A 49 -11.72 -19.70 -7.43
N ASP A 50 -11.81 -18.79 -8.39
CA ASP A 50 -11.49 -17.38 -8.14
C ASP A 50 -12.54 -16.78 -7.20
N ILE A 51 -13.80 -17.14 -7.37
CA ILE A 51 -14.91 -16.75 -6.49
C ILE A 51 -14.76 -17.38 -5.10
N GLU A 52 -14.38 -18.66 -5.02
CA GLU A 52 -14.17 -19.37 -3.75
C GLU A 52 -13.14 -18.69 -2.86
N VAL A 53 -12.08 -18.12 -3.44
CA VAL A 53 -11.07 -17.34 -2.68
C VAL A 53 -11.67 -16.05 -2.14
N LEU A 54 -12.48 -15.33 -2.94
CA LEU A 54 -13.16 -14.11 -2.47
C LEU A 54 -14.12 -14.42 -1.32
N ASP A 55 -14.92 -15.48 -1.45
CA ASP A 55 -15.84 -15.95 -0.40
C ASP A 55 -15.08 -16.36 0.88
N SER A 56 -13.95 -17.05 0.71
CA SER A 56 -13.10 -17.45 1.83
C SER A 56 -12.52 -16.23 2.53
N LEU A 57 -12.04 -15.22 1.77
CA LEU A 57 -11.48 -13.99 2.32
C LEU A 57 -12.52 -13.18 3.10
N ILE A 58 -13.75 -13.10 2.57
CA ILE A 58 -14.88 -12.46 3.25
C ILE A 58 -15.20 -13.20 4.56
N SER A 59 -15.38 -14.51 4.47
CA SER A 59 -15.84 -15.34 5.59
C SER A 59 -14.82 -15.41 6.74
N ILE A 60 -13.52 -15.56 6.43
CA ILE A 60 -12.49 -15.73 7.47
C ILE A 60 -12.20 -14.43 8.22
N ASN A 61 -12.55 -13.28 7.62
CA ASN A 61 -12.36 -11.95 8.20
C ASN A 61 -13.67 -11.30 8.65
N ASP A 62 -14.80 -12.03 8.63
CA ASP A 62 -16.13 -11.53 9.01
C ASP A 62 -16.52 -10.24 8.27
N LEU A 63 -16.13 -10.09 6.99
CA LEU A 63 -16.43 -8.90 6.20
C LEU A 63 -17.89 -8.88 5.76
N GLU A 64 -18.52 -7.69 5.80
CA GLU A 64 -19.94 -7.52 5.47
C GLU A 64 -20.14 -7.20 3.98
N TYR A 65 -20.18 -8.23 3.13
CA TYR A 65 -20.51 -8.14 1.71
C TYR A 65 -21.66 -9.07 1.35
N ASN A 66 -22.56 -8.65 0.44
CA ASN A 66 -23.66 -9.48 -0.03
C ASN A 66 -23.24 -10.42 -1.18
N SER A 67 -22.14 -10.12 -1.83
CA SER A 67 -21.58 -10.90 -2.94
C SER A 67 -20.05 -10.81 -2.92
N PRO A 68 -19.34 -11.91 -3.27
CA PRO A 68 -17.87 -11.87 -3.40
C PRO A 68 -17.38 -10.83 -4.41
N LEU A 69 -18.21 -10.50 -5.41
CA LEU A 69 -17.88 -9.48 -6.41
C LEU A 69 -17.88 -8.04 -5.85
N GLU A 70 -18.44 -7.81 -4.66
CA GLU A 70 -18.44 -6.50 -3.99
C GLU A 70 -17.13 -6.21 -3.23
N LEU A 71 -16.30 -7.26 -3.00
CA LEU A 71 -15.07 -7.10 -2.22
C LEU A 71 -14.03 -6.26 -2.97
N GLY A 72 -13.72 -5.08 -2.46
CA GLY A 72 -12.71 -4.18 -3.02
C GLY A 72 -13.00 -3.76 -4.47
N THR A 73 -11.96 -3.47 -5.24
CA THR A 73 -12.05 -3.15 -6.67
C THR A 73 -11.43 -4.29 -7.49
N GLN A 74 -12.19 -4.82 -8.43
CA GLN A 74 -11.82 -6.02 -9.18
C GLN A 74 -11.77 -5.78 -10.68
N THR A 75 -10.82 -6.44 -11.37
CA THR A 75 -10.78 -6.50 -12.83
C THR A 75 -10.68 -7.94 -13.30
N TRP A 76 -11.56 -8.31 -14.22
CA TRP A 76 -11.72 -9.67 -14.74
C TRP A 76 -11.46 -9.73 -16.25
N LEU A 77 -10.86 -10.82 -16.70
CA LEU A 77 -10.59 -11.09 -18.11
C LEU A 77 -10.96 -12.53 -18.43
N ASN A 78 -11.94 -12.73 -19.32
CA ASN A 78 -12.47 -14.05 -19.68
C ASN A 78 -12.84 -14.89 -18.45
N GLY A 79 -13.55 -14.29 -17.50
CA GLY A 79 -14.01 -14.95 -16.28
C GLY A 79 -12.94 -15.24 -15.22
N ARG A 80 -11.68 -14.79 -15.39
CA ARG A 80 -10.61 -14.94 -14.40
C ARG A 80 -10.27 -13.59 -13.78
N ILE A 81 -10.05 -13.56 -12.47
CA ILE A 81 -9.60 -12.37 -11.76
C ILE A 81 -8.16 -12.03 -12.17
N ARG A 82 -7.91 -10.76 -12.51
CA ARG A 82 -6.59 -10.27 -12.96
C ARG A 82 -6.01 -9.21 -12.04
N PHE A 83 -6.88 -8.50 -11.34
CA PHE A 83 -6.51 -7.36 -10.50
C PHE A 83 -7.47 -7.27 -9.33
N LEU A 84 -6.94 -7.10 -8.13
CA LEU A 84 -7.71 -6.88 -6.92
C LEU A 84 -7.08 -5.76 -6.08
N VAL A 85 -7.90 -4.75 -5.76
CA VAL A 85 -7.58 -3.76 -4.72
C VAL A 85 -8.44 -4.07 -3.50
N ALA A 86 -7.82 -4.56 -2.45
CA ALA A 86 -8.44 -4.87 -1.18
C ALA A 86 -7.69 -4.23 0.00
N GLY A 87 -7.05 -3.07 -0.25
CA GLY A 87 -6.44 -2.26 0.79
C GLY A 87 -7.47 -1.53 1.64
N ASN A 88 -7.19 -1.31 2.92
CA ASN A 88 -8.09 -0.59 3.82
C ASN A 88 -7.78 0.91 3.84
N TYR A 89 -8.19 1.61 2.80
CA TYR A 89 -7.90 3.05 2.63
C TYR A 89 -8.91 3.97 3.31
N GLY A 90 -9.97 3.43 3.92
CA GLY A 90 -11.06 4.24 4.48
C GLY A 90 -11.90 4.97 3.41
N ASN A 91 -11.86 4.50 2.17
CA ASN A 91 -12.62 5.01 1.05
C ASN A 91 -13.26 3.86 0.24
N SER A 92 -14.00 4.18 -0.83
CA SER A 92 -14.72 3.19 -1.63
C SER A 92 -13.84 2.38 -2.62
N SER A 93 -12.53 2.62 -2.66
CA SER A 93 -11.64 1.95 -3.64
C SER A 93 -11.17 0.57 -3.15
N GLY A 94 -11.08 0.37 -1.83
CA GLY A 94 -10.62 -0.85 -1.20
C GLY A 94 -11.73 -1.56 -0.42
N VAL A 95 -11.33 -2.22 0.67
CA VAL A 95 -12.27 -2.90 1.57
C VAL A 95 -12.85 -1.94 2.62
N ASN A 96 -14.03 -2.29 3.17
CA ASN A 96 -14.72 -1.48 4.18
C ASN A 96 -14.19 -1.71 5.59
N ASP A 97 -13.49 -2.84 5.80
CA ASP A 97 -13.01 -3.29 7.09
C ASP A 97 -11.63 -3.92 6.93
N THR A 98 -11.03 -4.31 8.04
CA THR A 98 -9.64 -4.76 8.10
C THR A 98 -9.53 -6.25 7.77
N ILE A 99 -8.64 -6.60 6.83
CA ILE A 99 -8.23 -7.98 6.57
C ILE A 99 -7.12 -8.35 7.56
N TYR A 100 -7.31 -9.44 8.30
CA TYR A 100 -6.35 -9.99 9.25
C TYR A 100 -5.67 -11.26 8.74
N ILE A 101 -6.41 -12.07 7.98
CA ILE A 101 -6.01 -13.42 7.56
C ILE A 101 -6.24 -13.57 6.06
N LEU A 102 -5.26 -14.12 5.36
CA LEU A 102 -5.43 -14.58 3.99
C LEU A 102 -5.80 -16.08 3.99
N PRO A 103 -6.76 -16.51 3.16
CA PRO A 103 -7.22 -17.89 3.16
C PRO A 103 -6.19 -18.84 2.55
N ASP A 104 -6.17 -20.09 3.02
CA ASP A 104 -5.24 -21.12 2.53
C ASP A 104 -5.43 -21.48 1.05
N ASN A 105 -6.60 -21.19 0.47
CA ASN A 105 -6.87 -21.39 -0.94
C ASN A 105 -6.50 -20.20 -1.85
N ILE A 106 -5.80 -19.18 -1.34
CA ILE A 106 -5.43 -17.98 -2.10
C ILE A 106 -4.64 -18.31 -3.38
N GLY A 107 -3.88 -19.40 -3.36
CA GLY A 107 -3.14 -19.89 -4.53
C GLY A 107 -4.01 -20.26 -5.74
N TYR A 108 -5.35 -20.39 -5.57
CA TYR A 108 -6.27 -20.58 -6.70
C TYR A 108 -6.34 -19.35 -7.62
N TRP A 109 -5.93 -18.19 -7.14
CA TRP A 109 -5.78 -16.99 -7.97
C TRP A 109 -4.55 -17.05 -8.89
N ASP A 110 -4.36 -18.19 -9.54
CA ASP A 110 -3.23 -18.43 -10.43
C ASP A 110 -3.22 -17.54 -11.69
N ALA A 111 -4.32 -16.86 -12.00
CA ALA A 111 -4.42 -15.87 -13.08
C ALA A 111 -4.21 -14.42 -12.63
N LEU A 112 -4.15 -14.16 -11.32
CA LEU A 112 -4.04 -12.81 -10.78
C LEU A 112 -2.67 -12.19 -11.13
N ALA A 113 -2.70 -10.95 -11.65
CA ALA A 113 -1.50 -10.22 -12.02
C ALA A 113 -1.13 -9.13 -11.00
N SER A 114 -2.12 -8.52 -10.34
CA SER A 114 -1.87 -7.45 -9.38
C SER A 114 -2.74 -7.58 -8.15
N LEU A 115 -2.12 -7.50 -6.98
CA LEU A 115 -2.76 -7.63 -5.68
C LEU A 115 -2.36 -6.49 -4.75
N TYR A 116 -3.36 -5.75 -4.29
CA TYR A 116 -3.23 -4.59 -3.41
C TYR A 116 -3.93 -4.89 -2.09
N LEU A 117 -3.14 -5.04 -1.01
CA LEU A 117 -3.60 -5.40 0.34
C LEU A 117 -3.07 -4.43 1.41
N GLU A 118 -2.74 -3.21 1.02
CA GLU A 118 -2.16 -2.21 1.91
C GLU A 118 -3.11 -1.81 3.05
N TRP A 119 -2.55 -1.31 4.12
CA TRP A 119 -3.30 -0.76 5.27
C TRP A 119 -4.23 -1.77 5.96
N ASN A 120 -3.90 -3.05 5.89
CA ASN A 120 -4.59 -4.11 6.60
C ASN A 120 -3.83 -4.49 7.90
N ARG A 121 -4.12 -5.64 8.47
CA ARG A 121 -3.43 -6.18 9.64
C ARG A 121 -2.99 -7.63 9.42
N ILE A 122 -2.50 -7.90 8.23
CA ILE A 122 -2.04 -9.23 7.83
C ILE A 122 -0.69 -9.49 8.50
N SER A 123 -0.62 -10.56 9.31
CA SER A 123 0.60 -10.95 10.02
C SER A 123 1.40 -12.06 9.34
N THR A 124 0.74 -12.86 8.52
CA THR A 124 1.36 -13.99 7.81
C THR A 124 0.74 -14.19 6.44
N LEU A 125 1.53 -14.73 5.51
CA LEU A 125 1.05 -15.19 4.22
C LEU A 125 0.96 -16.72 4.25
N PRO A 126 -0.16 -17.32 3.78
CA PRO A 126 -0.26 -18.77 3.67
C PRO A 126 0.74 -19.30 2.64
N ASN A 127 1.17 -20.56 2.78
CA ASN A 127 2.15 -21.16 1.85
C ASN A 127 1.68 -21.14 0.39
N SER A 128 0.37 -21.30 0.16
CA SER A 128 -0.25 -21.23 -1.16
C SER A 128 -0.14 -19.86 -1.84
N PHE A 129 0.21 -18.80 -1.11
CA PHE A 129 0.52 -17.49 -1.70
C PHE A 129 1.62 -17.60 -2.77
N SER A 130 2.57 -18.51 -2.54
CA SER A 130 3.68 -18.79 -3.46
C SER A 130 3.26 -19.51 -4.76
N ASP A 131 2.01 -19.97 -4.86
CA ASP A 131 1.46 -20.64 -6.04
C ASP A 131 0.91 -19.64 -7.07
N MET A 132 0.75 -18.37 -6.69
CA MET A 132 0.26 -17.30 -7.57
C MET A 132 1.35 -16.79 -8.53
N THR A 133 1.94 -17.66 -9.30
CA THR A 133 3.15 -17.40 -10.11
C THR A 133 2.96 -16.39 -11.24
N ASN A 134 1.73 -15.99 -11.56
CA ASN A 134 1.45 -14.91 -12.52
C ASN A 134 1.40 -13.51 -11.92
N LEU A 135 1.59 -13.37 -10.60
CA LEU A 135 1.68 -12.06 -9.96
C LEU A 135 2.85 -11.25 -10.51
N GLN A 136 2.54 -10.01 -10.89
CA GLN A 136 3.48 -9.00 -11.38
C GLN A 136 3.65 -7.86 -10.37
N SER A 137 2.59 -7.48 -9.66
CA SER A 137 2.63 -6.42 -8.67
C SER A 137 1.94 -6.84 -7.38
N VAL A 138 2.65 -6.70 -6.26
CA VAL A 138 2.14 -7.01 -4.93
C VAL A 138 2.43 -5.84 -4.00
N TYR A 139 1.36 -5.28 -3.42
CA TYR A 139 1.43 -4.24 -2.42
C TYR A 139 0.89 -4.79 -1.10
N LEU A 140 1.78 -4.94 -0.13
CA LEU A 140 1.53 -5.44 1.22
C LEU A 140 2.00 -4.45 2.29
N ASN A 141 2.32 -3.24 1.88
CA ASN A 141 2.79 -2.20 2.79
C ASN A 141 1.73 -1.82 3.84
N ASN A 142 2.20 -1.30 4.97
CA ASN A 142 1.31 -0.93 6.09
C ASN A 142 0.47 -2.12 6.59
N ASN A 143 1.14 -3.23 6.85
CA ASN A 143 0.62 -4.43 7.51
C ASN A 143 1.46 -4.75 8.76
N ILE A 144 1.36 -5.97 9.29
CA ILE A 144 2.12 -6.45 10.44
C ILE A 144 2.82 -7.79 10.12
N LEU A 145 3.28 -7.93 8.87
CA LEU A 145 3.98 -9.14 8.40
C LEU A 145 5.30 -9.31 9.15
N GLN A 146 5.52 -10.49 9.73
CA GLN A 146 6.74 -10.82 10.48
C GLN A 146 7.75 -11.63 9.66
N SER A 147 7.27 -12.39 8.68
CA SER A 147 8.12 -13.20 7.81
C SER A 147 7.45 -13.50 6.47
N LEU A 148 8.25 -13.92 5.51
CA LEU A 148 7.81 -14.49 4.24
C LEU A 148 8.10 -15.99 4.22
N SER A 149 7.27 -16.77 3.50
CA SER A 149 7.49 -18.22 3.34
C SER A 149 8.74 -18.51 2.50
N THR A 150 9.35 -19.69 2.72
CA THR A 150 10.51 -20.14 1.93
C THR A 150 10.19 -20.35 0.45
N GLY A 151 8.90 -20.47 0.07
CA GLY A 151 8.44 -20.57 -1.31
C GLY A 151 8.25 -19.22 -2.00
N PHE A 152 8.40 -18.09 -1.31
CA PHE A 152 8.07 -16.76 -1.83
C PHE A 152 8.79 -16.44 -3.16
N GLY A 153 10.01 -16.92 -3.33
CA GLY A 153 10.78 -16.76 -4.57
C GLY A 153 10.21 -17.49 -5.80
N ASN A 154 9.15 -18.32 -5.66
CA ASN A 154 8.45 -18.90 -6.81
C ASN A 154 7.69 -17.83 -7.63
N LEU A 155 7.47 -16.64 -7.06
CA LEU A 155 6.80 -15.51 -7.71
C LEU A 155 7.73 -14.81 -8.69
N SER A 156 8.39 -15.54 -9.58
CA SER A 156 9.45 -15.07 -10.48
C SER A 156 8.99 -14.03 -11.52
N ASN A 157 7.67 -13.85 -11.70
CA ASN A 157 7.11 -12.81 -12.57
C ASN A 157 6.86 -11.47 -11.85
N LEU A 158 7.19 -11.37 -10.56
CA LEU A 158 7.06 -10.10 -9.85
C LEU A 158 7.98 -9.05 -10.45
N PHE A 159 7.36 -7.96 -10.85
CA PHE A 159 7.98 -6.72 -11.29
C PHE A 159 8.07 -5.70 -10.14
N LEU A 160 7.05 -5.68 -9.26
CA LEU A 160 6.99 -4.79 -8.11
C LEU A 160 6.58 -5.55 -6.86
N LEU A 161 7.36 -5.38 -5.80
CA LEU A 161 7.07 -5.89 -4.45
C LEU A 161 7.23 -4.76 -3.43
N ASP A 162 6.12 -4.37 -2.82
CA ASP A 162 6.09 -3.42 -1.75
C ASP A 162 5.73 -4.09 -0.41
N LEU A 163 6.71 -4.15 0.47
CA LEU A 163 6.64 -4.67 1.83
C LEU A 163 6.97 -3.60 2.88
N GLY A 164 6.98 -2.33 2.50
CA GLY A 164 7.26 -1.23 3.42
C GLY A 164 6.30 -1.16 4.60
N TYR A 165 6.76 -0.63 5.74
CA TYR A 165 5.95 -0.51 6.96
C TYR A 165 5.31 -1.83 7.39
N ASN A 166 6.15 -2.81 7.68
CA ASN A 166 5.80 -4.11 8.26
C ASN A 166 6.69 -4.42 9.46
N GLU A 167 6.67 -5.67 9.94
CA GLU A 167 7.45 -6.15 11.09
C GLU A 167 8.45 -7.26 10.69
N LEU A 168 8.87 -7.29 9.41
CA LEU A 168 9.76 -8.33 8.89
C LEU A 168 11.12 -8.28 9.62
N ASP A 169 11.53 -9.40 10.23
CA ASP A 169 12.83 -9.56 10.90
C ASP A 169 13.90 -10.17 9.98
N SER A 170 13.47 -10.89 8.95
CA SER A 170 14.33 -11.57 7.98
C SER A 170 13.63 -11.77 6.64
N LEU A 171 14.42 -12.04 5.60
CA LEU A 171 13.94 -12.47 4.28
C LEU A 171 14.41 -13.90 4.01
N PRO A 172 13.60 -14.76 3.37
CA PRO A 172 14.04 -16.09 2.97
C PRO A 172 15.07 -15.99 1.84
N GLU A 173 16.01 -16.93 1.79
CA GLU A 173 17.00 -17.05 0.71
C GLU A 173 16.35 -17.07 -0.69
N SER A 174 15.14 -17.63 -0.79
CA SER A 174 14.40 -17.68 -2.05
C SER A 174 14.01 -16.31 -2.62
N ILE A 175 14.09 -15.23 -1.84
CA ILE A 175 13.82 -13.87 -2.33
C ILE A 175 14.70 -13.54 -3.54
N CYS A 176 15.92 -14.09 -3.59
CA CYS A 176 16.85 -13.91 -4.69
C CYS A 176 16.43 -14.57 -6.01
N ASN A 177 15.38 -15.41 -5.98
CA ASN A 177 14.81 -16.01 -7.19
C ASN A 177 13.82 -15.08 -7.91
N LEU A 178 13.55 -13.88 -7.38
CA LEU A 178 12.67 -12.89 -8.00
C LEU A 178 13.34 -12.22 -9.20
N SER A 179 13.61 -12.99 -10.23
CA SER A 179 14.43 -12.58 -11.40
C SER A 179 13.78 -11.48 -12.25
N GLY A 180 12.48 -11.21 -12.09
CA GLY A 180 11.75 -10.14 -12.79
C GLY A 180 11.61 -8.84 -12.00
N ILE A 181 12.14 -8.80 -10.77
CA ILE A 181 11.90 -7.66 -9.88
C ILE A 181 12.60 -6.40 -10.40
N THR A 182 11.85 -5.30 -10.42
CA THR A 182 12.34 -3.97 -10.79
C THR A 182 12.15 -2.98 -9.65
N TYR A 183 11.05 -3.12 -8.89
CA TYR A 183 10.80 -2.30 -7.71
C TYR A 183 10.74 -3.20 -6.49
N LEU A 184 11.66 -3.00 -5.55
CA LEU A 184 11.71 -3.73 -4.29
C LEU A 184 11.78 -2.74 -3.13
N TRP A 185 10.68 -2.65 -2.37
CA TRP A 185 10.56 -1.73 -1.24
C TRP A 185 10.41 -2.51 0.06
N LEU A 186 11.39 -2.37 0.93
CA LEU A 186 11.55 -3.09 2.19
C LEU A 186 11.70 -2.15 3.40
N PHE A 187 11.52 -0.85 3.18
CA PHE A 187 11.75 0.20 4.18
C PHE A 187 10.80 0.06 5.39
N ASN A 188 11.25 0.57 6.54
CA ASN A 188 10.49 0.54 7.80
C ASN A 188 10.00 -0.87 8.15
N ASN A 189 10.96 -1.75 8.36
CA ASN A 189 10.82 -3.11 8.89
C ASN A 189 11.82 -3.33 10.04
N ASN A 190 12.02 -4.59 10.46
CA ASN A 190 12.96 -4.96 11.52
C ASN A 190 14.14 -5.79 10.98
N LEU A 191 14.44 -5.67 9.68
CA LEU A 191 15.48 -6.48 9.02
C LEU A 191 16.86 -6.19 9.64
N ALA A 192 17.51 -7.22 10.20
CA ALA A 192 18.86 -7.12 10.77
C ALA A 192 19.93 -7.69 9.85
N SER A 193 19.56 -8.49 8.86
CA SER A 193 20.46 -9.06 7.85
C SER A 193 19.69 -9.28 6.54
N LEU A 194 20.45 -9.50 5.48
CA LEU A 194 19.94 -9.86 4.16
C LEU A 194 20.60 -11.16 3.69
N PRO A 195 19.95 -11.96 2.83
CA PRO A 195 20.54 -13.14 2.22
C PRO A 195 21.85 -12.82 1.48
N GLU A 196 22.82 -13.73 1.51
CA GLU A 196 24.10 -13.53 0.79
C GLU A 196 23.92 -13.34 -0.73
N CYS A 197 22.90 -13.98 -1.29
CA CYS A 197 22.55 -13.90 -2.70
C CYS A 197 21.83 -12.58 -3.10
N PHE A 198 21.60 -11.67 -2.16
CA PHE A 198 20.73 -10.50 -2.41
C PHE A 198 21.23 -9.62 -3.58
N CYS A 199 22.55 -9.56 -3.78
CA CYS A 199 23.15 -8.85 -4.92
C CYS A 199 23.04 -9.60 -6.27
N ASP A 200 22.51 -10.82 -6.29
CA ASP A 200 22.22 -11.54 -7.53
C ASP A 200 20.91 -11.05 -8.20
N LEU A 201 20.11 -10.24 -7.48
CA LEU A 201 18.95 -9.57 -8.05
C LEU A 201 19.39 -8.52 -9.08
N ASP A 202 18.73 -8.51 -10.25
CA ASP A 202 18.98 -7.53 -11.30
C ASP A 202 18.21 -6.23 -11.02
N LEU A 203 18.61 -5.54 -9.93
CA LEU A 203 18.01 -4.30 -9.47
C LEU A 203 18.90 -3.10 -9.78
N ASP A 204 18.28 -1.98 -10.08
CA ASP A 204 18.95 -0.67 -10.04
C ASP A 204 18.91 -0.15 -8.60
N TRP A 205 20.05 -0.23 -7.92
CA TRP A 205 20.17 0.02 -6.49
C TRP A 205 20.07 1.49 -6.10
N ASP A 206 20.36 2.42 -7.02
CA ASP A 206 20.57 3.84 -6.71
C ASP A 206 19.58 4.78 -7.41
N ASN A 207 18.99 4.36 -8.51
CA ASN A 207 18.16 5.25 -9.31
C ASN A 207 16.66 5.15 -8.99
N SER A 208 15.91 6.04 -9.61
CA SER A 208 14.46 6.09 -9.59
C SER A 208 13.91 6.20 -11.01
N ASP A 209 12.64 5.89 -11.18
CA ASP A 209 11.94 6.09 -12.44
C ASP A 209 11.67 7.58 -12.75
N ILE A 210 11.07 7.85 -13.90
CA ILE A 210 10.70 9.22 -14.33
C ILE A 210 9.67 9.89 -13.43
N GLY A 211 8.96 9.13 -12.59
CA GLY A 211 8.02 9.60 -11.57
C GLY A 211 8.68 9.93 -10.24
N GLY A 212 9.98 9.59 -10.10
CA GLY A 212 10.76 9.76 -8.86
C GLY A 212 10.59 8.61 -7.86
N TYR A 213 9.98 7.48 -8.26
CA TYR A 213 9.90 6.29 -7.41
C TYR A 213 11.22 5.52 -7.48
N PRO A 214 11.90 5.25 -6.35
CA PRO A 214 13.14 4.49 -6.34
C PRO A 214 12.89 3.04 -6.78
N TYR A 215 13.82 2.46 -7.53
CA TYR A 215 13.73 1.04 -7.85
C TYR A 215 13.99 0.16 -6.61
N PHE A 216 14.83 0.65 -5.70
CA PHE A 216 15.12 0.00 -4.42
C PHE A 216 15.03 0.99 -3.26
N ALA A 217 14.44 0.58 -2.13
CA ALA A 217 14.43 1.37 -0.90
C ALA A 217 14.33 0.44 0.33
N ILE A 218 15.23 0.64 1.31
CA ILE A 218 15.34 -0.25 2.49
C ILE A 218 15.63 0.51 3.80
N GLY A 219 15.44 1.81 3.82
CA GLY A 219 15.65 2.63 5.01
C GLY A 219 14.75 2.25 6.18
N GLY A 220 15.13 2.63 7.40
CA GLY A 220 14.33 2.36 8.60
C GLY A 220 14.27 0.89 9.00
N ASN A 221 15.38 0.16 8.82
CA ASN A 221 15.57 -1.21 9.28
C ASN A 221 16.68 -1.27 10.36
N GLN A 222 17.26 -2.43 10.62
CA GLN A 222 18.36 -2.67 11.58
C GLN A 222 19.60 -3.23 10.86
N LEU A 223 19.84 -2.78 9.64
CA LEU A 223 20.89 -3.26 8.74
C LEU A 223 22.22 -2.55 9.04
N CYS A 224 23.00 -3.06 9.98
CA CYS A 224 24.14 -2.38 10.58
C CYS A 224 25.50 -2.96 10.25
N GLU A 225 25.57 -4.26 10.05
CA GLU A 225 26.81 -4.99 9.83
C GLU A 225 26.63 -6.08 8.76
N ASN A 226 27.73 -6.45 8.11
CA ASN A 226 27.78 -7.56 7.16
C ASN A 226 26.74 -7.47 6.02
N LEU A 227 26.53 -6.27 5.50
CA LEU A 227 25.60 -6.06 4.40
C LEU A 227 26.20 -6.53 3.07
N PRO A 228 25.36 -7.07 2.15
CA PRO A 228 25.76 -7.28 0.77
C PRO A 228 26.25 -5.96 0.14
N ILE A 229 27.29 -6.02 -0.68
CA ILE A 229 27.97 -4.82 -1.21
C ILE A 229 27.02 -3.91 -2.00
N CYS A 230 26.10 -4.48 -2.75
CA CYS A 230 25.09 -3.73 -3.52
C CYS A 230 24.16 -2.87 -2.63
N VAL A 231 23.96 -3.28 -1.37
CA VAL A 231 23.13 -2.54 -0.41
C VAL A 231 23.97 -1.56 0.38
N SER A 232 25.16 -1.96 0.85
CA SER A 232 26.03 -1.10 1.67
C SER A 232 26.60 0.09 0.88
N GLU A 233 26.72 -0.01 -0.45
CA GLU A 233 27.16 1.07 -1.32
C GLU A 233 25.98 1.85 -1.94
N SER A 234 24.73 1.38 -1.80
CA SER A 234 23.57 2.05 -2.36
C SER A 234 23.26 3.36 -1.66
N GLU A 235 22.98 4.40 -2.45
CA GLU A 235 22.45 5.69 -1.97
C GLU A 235 21.04 5.53 -1.34
N ASN A 236 20.36 4.43 -1.63
CA ASN A 236 19.00 4.13 -1.16
C ASN A 236 18.97 3.28 0.13
N LEU A 237 20.13 3.02 0.78
CA LEU A 237 20.20 2.27 2.03
C LEU A 237 19.36 2.91 3.16
N GLU A 238 19.32 4.23 3.23
CA GLU A 238 18.53 4.98 4.21
C GLU A 238 17.27 5.59 3.60
N LEU A 239 16.84 5.13 2.43
CA LEU A 239 15.69 5.65 1.72
C LEU A 239 14.40 4.92 2.10
N SER A 240 13.36 5.70 2.35
CA SER A 240 11.97 5.28 2.55
C SER A 240 11.05 6.15 1.70
N LEU A 241 9.79 5.78 1.61
CA LEU A 241 8.72 6.63 1.08
C LEU A 241 7.81 7.09 2.22
N ASP A 242 7.15 8.24 2.05
CA ASP A 242 6.21 8.74 3.04
C ASP A 242 5.05 7.77 3.24
N GLN A 243 4.70 7.48 4.50
CA GLN A 243 3.80 6.39 4.86
C GLN A 243 2.40 6.49 4.24
N PHE A 244 1.89 7.72 4.04
CA PHE A 244 0.48 7.89 3.70
C PHE A 244 0.20 7.95 2.19
N TYR A 245 1.12 8.53 1.42
CA TYR A 245 0.86 8.80 0.01
C TYR A 245 1.90 8.20 -0.93
N TYR A 246 3.02 7.70 -0.40
CA TYR A 246 4.14 7.23 -1.21
C TYR A 246 4.58 8.26 -2.27
N SER A 247 4.38 9.56 -1.96
CA SER A 247 4.49 10.63 -2.95
C SER A 247 5.88 11.22 -3.05
N PHE A 248 6.72 10.98 -2.04
CA PHE A 248 8.09 11.53 -2.00
C PHE A 248 9.01 10.67 -1.12
N PRO A 249 10.29 10.61 -1.48
CA PRO A 249 11.31 9.95 -0.68
C PRO A 249 11.50 10.67 0.66
N VAL A 250 11.75 9.90 1.72
CA VAL A 250 12.10 10.38 3.05
C VAL A 250 13.33 9.65 3.55
N LEU A 251 14.16 10.35 4.31
CA LEU A 251 15.31 9.73 4.98
C LEU A 251 14.81 8.91 6.17
N ALA A 252 15.18 7.65 6.23
CA ALA A 252 14.90 6.71 7.31
C ALA A 252 16.18 5.95 7.64
N PRO A 253 17.04 6.47 8.55
CA PRO A 253 18.29 5.80 8.93
C PRO A 253 18.05 4.42 9.49
N GLN A 254 19.05 3.53 9.35
CA GLN A 254 19.02 2.21 9.96
C GLN A 254 19.07 2.33 11.49
N ASP A 255 18.20 1.59 12.21
CA ASP A 255 18.23 1.53 13.67
C ASP A 255 19.27 0.51 14.12
N CYS A 256 20.49 0.93 14.25
CA CYS A 256 21.62 0.08 14.58
C CYS A 256 21.82 -0.16 16.07
N GLY A 257 20.81 0.12 16.89
CA GLY A 257 20.95 -0.09 18.34
C GLY A 257 22.28 0.47 18.84
N GLN A 258 22.78 1.53 18.22
CA GLN A 258 24.01 2.14 18.69
C GLN A 258 23.82 2.28 20.20
N ILE A 259 24.61 1.50 20.98
CA ILE A 259 25.15 2.12 22.16
C ILE A 259 25.82 3.37 21.61
N SER A 260 25.02 4.38 21.37
CA SER A 260 25.54 5.71 21.13
C SER A 260 26.41 5.95 22.33
N VAL A 261 27.72 6.00 22.11
CA VAL A 261 28.44 7.02 22.83
C VAL A 261 27.66 8.26 22.46
N GLU A 262 26.68 8.56 23.31
CA GLU A 262 25.74 9.65 23.21
C GLU A 262 26.36 10.85 22.50
N LYS A 263 26.11 11.01 21.19
CA LYS A 263 25.40 12.24 20.92
C LYS A 263 23.93 11.85 21.08
N ASP A 264 23.45 12.00 22.31
CA ASP A 264 22.05 12.25 22.56
C ASP A 264 21.59 13.27 21.52
N TYR A 265 20.99 12.78 20.43
CA TYR A 265 19.99 13.57 19.76
C TYR A 265 18.68 13.37 20.56
N VAL A 266 18.77 13.57 21.84
CA VAL A 266 17.69 14.22 22.57
C VAL A 266 17.60 15.55 21.85
N PRO A 267 16.50 15.90 21.18
CA PRO A 267 16.34 17.24 20.68
C PRO A 267 16.61 18.12 21.89
N ASP A 268 17.80 18.74 21.94
CA ASP A 268 18.32 19.43 23.14
C ASP A 268 17.39 20.55 23.62
N SER A 269 16.23 20.69 22.96
CA SER A 269 15.37 21.82 23.18
C SER A 269 13.87 21.55 23.12
N TYR A 270 13.35 20.74 22.19
CA TYR A 270 11.89 20.51 22.10
C TYR A 270 11.50 19.26 21.31
N LEU A 271 10.27 18.73 21.54
CA LEU A 271 9.63 17.62 20.86
C LEU A 271 8.29 18.07 20.30
N VAL A 272 7.94 17.71 19.07
CA VAL A 272 6.67 18.09 18.44
C VAL A 272 5.87 16.84 18.11
N SER A 273 4.63 16.76 18.66
CA SER A 273 3.71 15.68 18.32
C SER A 273 3.08 15.88 16.94
N ASN A 274 2.52 14.82 16.38
CA ASN A 274 1.73 14.92 15.16
C ASN A 274 0.49 15.79 15.39
N PRO A 275 0.08 16.60 14.38
CA PRO A 275 -1.15 17.38 14.41
C PRO A 275 -2.39 16.48 14.55
N PHE A 276 -3.38 16.91 15.34
CA PHE A 276 -4.63 16.17 15.48
C PHE A 276 -5.83 17.12 15.63
N PRO A 277 -6.93 16.87 14.87
CA PRO A 277 -7.05 15.94 13.75
C PRO A 277 -6.15 16.30 12.55
N ASN A 278 -5.76 15.32 11.75
CA ASN A 278 -5.06 15.51 10.48
C ASN A 278 -5.32 14.28 9.59
N PRO A 279 -6.10 14.37 8.49
CA PRO A 279 -6.67 15.61 7.92
C PRO A 279 -7.66 16.34 8.85
N PHE A 280 -7.86 17.65 8.61
CA PHE A 280 -8.69 18.49 9.48
C PHE A 280 -9.60 19.45 8.71
N ASN A 281 -10.69 19.92 9.38
CA ASN A 281 -11.65 20.90 8.84
C ASN A 281 -12.35 21.68 9.98
N PRO A 282 -12.22 22.98 10.09
CA PRO A 282 -11.10 23.81 9.62
C PRO A 282 -9.99 23.94 10.69
N GLU A 283 -10.03 23.18 11.79
CA GLU A 283 -9.14 23.34 12.94
C GLU A 283 -8.34 22.08 13.23
N THR A 284 -7.07 22.27 13.57
CA THR A 284 -6.19 21.23 14.10
C THR A 284 -5.39 21.76 15.28
N SER A 285 -4.85 20.85 16.08
CA SER A 285 -4.02 21.20 17.24
C SER A 285 -2.72 20.42 17.23
N ILE A 286 -1.65 21.03 17.69
CA ILE A 286 -0.35 20.41 17.81
C ILE A 286 0.14 20.60 19.26
N LYS A 287 0.58 19.50 19.89
CA LYS A 287 1.27 19.55 21.17
C LYS A 287 2.77 19.57 20.91
N PHE A 288 3.50 20.31 21.71
CA PHE A 288 4.97 20.28 21.72
C PHE A 288 5.49 20.45 23.14
N SER A 289 6.60 19.81 23.42
CA SER A 289 7.22 19.86 24.75
C SER A 289 8.57 20.56 24.62
N ILE A 290 8.78 21.59 25.42
CA ILE A 290 10.02 22.33 25.56
C ILE A 290 10.81 21.68 26.70
N LEU A 291 12.02 21.21 26.40
CA LEU A 291 12.87 20.50 27.37
C LEU A 291 13.70 21.48 28.21
N ASN A 292 14.12 22.60 27.61
CA ASN A 292 14.79 23.71 28.27
C ASN A 292 14.19 25.04 27.78
N ASP A 293 14.02 26.01 28.67
CA ASP A 293 13.47 27.33 28.32
C ASP A 293 14.09 27.85 27.05
N SER A 294 13.29 28.19 26.03
CA SER A 294 13.80 28.62 24.72
C SER A 294 12.85 29.53 23.97
N GLU A 295 13.38 30.33 23.07
CA GLU A 295 12.61 31.09 22.09
C GLU A 295 12.25 30.19 20.90
N MET A 296 10.99 30.29 20.45
CA MET A 296 10.46 29.50 19.32
C MET A 296 9.84 30.40 18.29
N THR A 297 10.13 30.11 17.02
CA THR A 297 9.37 30.58 15.87
C THR A 297 8.54 29.44 15.33
N ILE A 298 7.23 29.63 15.19
CA ILE A 298 6.29 28.62 14.71
C ILE A 298 5.49 29.24 13.56
N LEU A 299 5.65 28.68 12.36
CA LEU A 299 5.06 29.19 11.13
C LEU A 299 4.21 28.12 10.44
N ILE A 300 3.14 28.56 9.79
CA ILE A 300 2.44 27.75 8.79
C ILE A 300 2.94 28.17 7.41
N VAL A 301 3.35 27.20 6.62
CA VAL A 301 3.78 27.43 5.22
C VAL A 301 2.95 26.55 4.28
N ASN A 302 2.80 26.97 3.03
CA ASN A 302 2.18 26.17 1.99
C ASN A 302 3.19 25.18 1.37
N ALA A 303 2.74 24.34 0.42
CA ALA A 303 3.57 23.37 -0.26
C ALA A 303 4.79 23.96 -1.03
N LEU A 304 4.80 25.25 -1.28
CA LEU A 304 5.91 25.97 -1.91
C LEU A 304 6.86 26.62 -0.88
N GLY A 305 6.69 26.34 0.44
CA GLY A 305 7.48 26.93 1.51
C GLY A 305 7.14 28.40 1.83
N LYS A 306 6.12 28.98 1.20
CA LYS A 306 5.70 30.36 1.45
C LYS A 306 4.94 30.46 2.76
N GLU A 307 5.31 31.40 3.65
CA GLU A 307 4.60 31.70 4.89
C GLU A 307 3.13 32.05 4.61
N VAL A 308 2.23 31.30 5.23
CA VAL A 308 0.78 31.48 5.19
C VAL A 308 0.29 32.19 6.44
N GLN A 309 0.85 31.77 7.60
CA GLN A 309 0.52 32.35 8.89
C GLN A 309 1.67 32.17 9.88
N SER A 310 1.89 33.18 10.71
CA SER A 310 2.78 33.09 11.85
C SER A 310 1.97 32.79 13.13
N ILE A 311 2.29 31.67 13.79
CA ILE A 311 1.71 31.32 15.09
C ILE A 311 2.51 31.95 16.22
N ALA A 312 3.84 31.94 16.09
CA ALA A 312 4.77 32.56 17.03
C ALA A 312 6.03 33.03 16.27
N LYS A 313 6.56 34.18 16.61
CA LYS A 313 7.88 34.68 16.12
C LYS A 313 8.73 35.04 17.33
N ASN A 314 9.85 34.33 17.53
CA ASN A 314 10.77 34.49 18.63
C ASN A 314 10.07 34.60 19.99
N LYS A 315 9.05 33.79 20.20
CA LYS A 315 8.27 33.75 21.43
C LYS A 315 8.95 32.85 22.45
N PHE A 316 9.14 33.35 23.64
CA PHE A 316 9.73 32.62 24.76
C PHE A 316 8.71 31.60 25.31
N TYR A 317 9.15 30.34 25.43
CA TYR A 317 8.40 29.25 26.05
C TYR A 317 9.23 28.64 27.18
N LYS A 318 8.59 28.43 28.32
CA LYS A 318 9.19 27.72 29.45
C LYS A 318 9.18 26.22 29.21
N LYS A 319 10.08 25.52 29.89
CA LYS A 319 10.08 24.07 29.99
C LYS A 319 8.68 23.55 30.32
N GLY A 320 8.22 22.53 29.57
CA GLY A 320 6.90 21.92 29.75
C GLY A 320 6.18 21.66 28.42
N THR A 321 4.98 21.10 28.52
CA THR A 321 4.15 20.79 27.37
C THR A 321 3.24 21.97 27.04
N HIS A 322 3.24 22.35 25.78
CA HIS A 322 2.43 23.43 25.20
C HIS A 322 1.51 22.86 24.12
N LYS A 323 0.44 23.60 23.84
CA LYS A 323 -0.51 23.26 22.77
C LYS A 323 -0.82 24.53 21.97
N ILE A 324 -0.79 24.37 20.68
CA ILE A 324 -1.22 25.42 19.74
C ILE A 324 -2.35 24.92 18.88
N PHE A 325 -3.12 25.84 18.33
CA PHE A 325 -4.24 25.57 17.45
C PHE A 325 -4.02 26.35 16.15
N TRP A 326 -4.35 25.72 15.05
CA TRP A 326 -4.45 26.39 13.78
C TRP A 326 -5.87 26.26 13.23
N ASN A 327 -6.49 27.43 12.99
CA ASN A 327 -7.77 27.53 12.29
C ASN A 327 -7.50 28.02 10.86
N ALA A 328 -7.70 27.12 9.91
CA ALA A 328 -7.45 27.35 8.50
C ALA A 328 -8.68 27.92 7.75
N LYS A 329 -9.65 28.53 8.49
CA LYS A 329 -10.81 29.18 7.87
C LYS A 329 -10.33 30.29 6.92
N GLY A 330 -10.76 30.20 5.66
CA GLY A 330 -10.32 31.14 4.62
C GLY A 330 -9.20 30.63 3.71
N HIS A 331 -8.49 29.58 4.10
CA HIS A 331 -7.48 28.91 3.26
C HIS A 331 -8.09 27.84 2.37
N SER A 332 -7.49 27.54 1.22
CA SER A 332 -7.93 26.50 0.29
C SER A 332 -7.62 25.11 0.85
N SER A 333 -8.44 24.09 0.50
CA SER A 333 -8.07 22.70 0.74
C SER A 333 -6.70 22.39 0.11
N GLY A 334 -5.89 21.61 0.80
CA GLY A 334 -4.54 21.29 0.33
C GLY A 334 -3.56 20.99 1.44
N ILE A 335 -2.30 20.84 1.06
CA ILE A 335 -1.20 20.52 1.95
C ILE A 335 -0.57 21.82 2.46
N TYR A 336 -0.36 21.87 3.75
CA TYR A 336 0.37 22.87 4.49
C TYR A 336 1.40 22.20 5.38
N PHE A 337 2.34 22.97 5.90
CA PHE A 337 3.30 22.50 6.89
C PHE A 337 3.35 23.48 8.06
N ILE A 338 3.52 22.94 9.26
CA ILE A 338 3.86 23.73 10.41
C ILE A 338 5.34 23.54 10.74
N LEU A 339 6.05 24.63 10.78
CA LEU A 339 7.48 24.70 11.03
C LEU A 339 7.72 25.19 12.46
N PHE A 340 8.51 24.45 13.23
CA PHE A 340 9.04 24.82 14.54
C PHE A 340 10.52 25.09 14.41
N ASN A 341 10.98 26.24 14.90
CA ASN A 341 12.39 26.65 14.83
C ASN A 341 12.77 27.36 16.13
N ASN A 342 13.80 26.91 16.80
CA ASN A 342 14.38 27.55 18.00
C ASN A 342 15.72 28.23 17.73
N GLY A 343 16.10 28.41 16.47
CA GLY A 343 17.40 28.98 16.07
C GLY A 343 18.54 27.96 15.95
N ILE A 344 18.35 26.73 16.50
CA ILE A 344 19.32 25.63 16.44
C ILE A 344 18.75 24.48 15.63
N ASN A 345 17.53 24.10 15.95
CA ASN A 345 16.81 22.95 15.33
C ASN A 345 15.56 23.43 14.61
N VAL A 346 15.21 22.75 13.51
CA VAL A 346 13.98 22.96 12.75
C VAL A 346 13.24 21.63 12.66
N ASP A 347 11.96 21.62 13.05
CA ASP A 347 11.06 20.48 12.88
C ASP A 347 9.87 20.91 12.00
N LEU A 348 9.42 20.00 11.13
CA LEU A 348 8.36 20.24 10.18
C LEU A 348 7.29 19.15 10.31
N LYS A 349 6.02 19.53 10.47
CA LYS A 349 4.90 18.57 10.45
C LYS A 349 3.92 18.94 9.35
N LYS A 350 3.47 17.94 8.61
CA LYS A 350 2.49 18.07 7.52
C LYS A 350 1.08 18.28 8.07
N LEU A 351 0.32 19.13 7.43
CA LEU A 351 -1.06 19.50 7.72
C LEU A 351 -1.92 19.34 6.47
N ILE A 352 -3.03 18.65 6.55
CA ILE A 352 -3.92 18.40 5.42
C ILE A 352 -5.27 19.04 5.73
N LEU A 353 -5.57 20.13 5.04
CA LEU A 353 -6.86 20.80 5.12
C LEU A 353 -7.82 20.22 4.11
N MET A 354 -8.94 19.69 4.59
CA MET A 354 -10.08 19.25 3.78
C MET A 354 -11.30 20.10 4.09
N LYS A 355 -11.97 20.62 3.04
CA LYS A 355 -13.23 21.35 3.15
C LYS A 355 -14.36 20.55 2.53
#